data_97748c06f3818c6a5192818be341bb78
#
_entry.id   97748c06f3818c6a5192818be341bb78
#
_cell.length_a   1.000
_cell.length_b   1.000
_cell.length_c   1.000
_cell.angle_alpha   90.00
_cell.angle_beta   90.00
_cell.angle_gamma   90.00
#
_symmetry.space_group_name_H-M   'P 1'
#
loop_
_entity.id
_entity.type
_entity.pdbx_description
1 polymer ?
#
loop_
_entity_poly.entity_id
_entity_poly.type
_entity_poly.pdbx_seq_one_letter_code
_entity_poly.pdbx_strand_id
1 'polypeptide(L)'
;WSFGFLRMGTVGIVAQAHGSKQYDEIVNLVFRNITFVVLISLLLIFCQKYIFSISLSIFELSDDTTKYFKEYFDLRIYSSFGELIIYIISGLFIGLQKTKISSVAVGFFSITNILFSLLFVVYFDLDVQGVALGTVISSTLTAIIFLSYTFFELQKLTSIKINVAKIFNLKELQKLFNINFDIFIRSALLTFSFLFF
;
A
#
# COMPACT_ATOMS: atom_id res chain seq x y z
N TRP A 1 4.33 7.06 3.40
CA TRP A 1 3.97 7.23 4.82
C TRP A 1 2.50 7.65 4.99
N SER A 2 1.99 8.52 4.12
CA SER A 2 0.59 9.00 4.15
C SER A 2 -0.46 7.88 4.08
N PHE A 3 -0.18 6.76 3.45
CA PHE A 3 -1.09 5.62 3.34
C PHE A 3 -0.99 4.60 4.48
N GLY A 4 -0.22 4.88 5.54
CA GLY A 4 -0.12 4.02 6.72
C GLY A 4 -1.45 3.77 7.44
N PHE A 5 -2.44 4.64 7.22
CA PHE A 5 -3.81 4.47 7.72
C PHE A 5 -4.47 3.18 7.23
N LEU A 6 -4.18 2.74 6.00
CA LEU A 6 -4.70 1.47 5.46
C LEU A 6 -4.26 0.27 6.29
N ARG A 7 -3.00 0.26 6.71
CA ARG A 7 -2.46 -0.78 7.60
C ARG A 7 -3.17 -0.75 8.95
N MET A 8 -3.27 0.44 9.57
CA MET A 8 -3.87 0.59 10.90
C MET A 8 -5.36 0.22 10.90
N GLY A 9 -6.12 0.68 9.91
CA GLY A 9 -7.53 0.35 9.74
C GLY A 9 -7.74 -1.16 9.55
N THR A 10 -6.91 -1.79 8.72
CA THR A 10 -6.96 -3.24 8.50
C THR A 10 -6.65 -4.02 9.78
N VAL A 11 -5.63 -3.62 10.55
CA VAL A 11 -5.29 -4.26 11.84
C VAL A 11 -6.48 -4.31 12.78
N GLY A 12 -7.15 -3.17 12.99
CA GLY A 12 -8.27 -3.08 13.94
C GLY A 12 -9.44 -3.99 13.58
N ILE A 13 -9.87 -3.95 12.31
CA ILE A 13 -11.01 -4.74 11.84
C ILE A 13 -10.68 -6.25 11.85
N VAL A 14 -9.46 -6.61 11.38
CA VAL A 14 -9.03 -8.02 11.38
C VAL A 14 -8.88 -8.57 12.78
N ALA A 15 -8.31 -7.82 13.72
CA ALA A 15 -8.16 -8.25 15.11
C ALA A 15 -9.54 -8.50 15.77
N GLN A 16 -10.52 -7.64 15.51
CA GLN A 16 -11.89 -7.81 16.01
C GLN A 16 -12.55 -9.06 15.41
N ALA A 17 -12.46 -9.23 14.09
CA ALA A 17 -13.03 -10.39 13.39
C ALA A 17 -12.35 -11.70 13.81
N HIS A 18 -11.02 -11.67 14.02
CA HIS A 18 -10.26 -12.83 14.49
C HIS A 18 -10.63 -13.22 15.93
N GLY A 19 -10.75 -12.23 16.83
CA GLY A 19 -11.17 -12.47 18.21
C GLY A 19 -12.59 -13.04 18.33
N SER A 20 -13.51 -12.63 17.44
CA SER A 20 -14.87 -13.18 17.35
C SER A 20 -14.99 -14.43 16.45
N LYS A 21 -13.89 -14.98 15.95
CA LYS A 21 -13.83 -16.16 15.05
C LYS A 21 -14.64 -16.02 13.76
N GLN A 22 -14.83 -14.78 13.28
CA GLN A 22 -15.54 -14.47 12.04
C GLN A 22 -14.60 -14.51 10.84
N TYR A 23 -14.04 -15.67 10.52
CA TYR A 23 -13.02 -15.83 9.46
C TYR A 23 -13.53 -15.49 8.06
N ASP A 24 -14.81 -15.73 7.79
CA ASP A 24 -15.43 -15.35 6.51
C ASP A 24 -15.45 -13.84 6.31
N GLU A 25 -15.59 -13.06 7.39
CA GLU A 25 -15.52 -11.61 7.31
C GLU A 25 -14.09 -11.13 7.05
N ILE A 26 -13.08 -11.82 7.55
CA ILE A 26 -11.66 -11.53 7.23
C ILE A 26 -11.42 -11.72 5.73
N VAL A 27 -11.95 -12.79 5.13
CA VAL A 27 -11.85 -13.02 3.68
C VAL A 27 -12.51 -11.89 2.90
N ASN A 28 -13.75 -11.52 3.25
CA ASN A 28 -14.48 -10.42 2.60
C ASN A 28 -13.73 -9.09 2.74
N LEU A 29 -13.15 -8.83 3.92
CA LEU A 29 -12.36 -7.62 4.17
C LEU A 29 -11.10 -7.56 3.28
N VAL A 30 -10.40 -8.68 3.10
CA VAL A 30 -9.22 -8.71 2.23
C VAL A 30 -9.59 -8.36 0.80
N PHE A 31 -10.64 -8.98 0.24
CA PHE A 31 -11.10 -8.65 -1.11
C PHE A 31 -11.58 -7.19 -1.23
N ARG A 32 -12.29 -6.68 -0.22
CA ARG A 32 -12.74 -5.28 -0.16
C ARG A 32 -11.57 -4.31 -0.16
N ASN A 33 -10.56 -4.59 0.66
CA ASN A 33 -9.33 -3.78 0.71
C ASN A 33 -8.53 -3.84 -0.59
N ILE A 34 -8.41 -5.01 -1.23
CA ILE A 34 -7.76 -5.13 -2.55
C ILE A 34 -8.50 -4.28 -3.59
N THR A 35 -9.83 -4.34 -3.64
CA THR A 35 -10.64 -3.49 -4.53
C THR A 35 -10.38 -2.01 -4.27
N PHE A 36 -10.34 -1.60 -3.01
CA PHE A 36 -10.08 -0.23 -2.62
C PHE A 36 -8.67 0.24 -3.05
N VAL A 37 -7.66 -0.61 -2.88
CA VAL A 37 -6.28 -0.33 -3.35
C VAL A 37 -6.22 -0.19 -4.86
N VAL A 38 -6.88 -1.08 -5.61
CA VAL A 38 -6.94 -0.96 -7.07
C VAL A 38 -7.52 0.37 -7.49
N LEU A 39 -8.64 0.79 -6.88
CA LEU A 39 -9.28 2.06 -7.17
C LEU A 39 -8.38 3.27 -6.84
N ILE A 40 -7.74 3.26 -5.65
CA ILE A 40 -6.80 4.33 -5.27
C ILE A 40 -5.61 4.38 -6.22
N SER A 41 -5.00 3.24 -6.54
CA SER A 41 -3.83 3.20 -7.43
C SER A 41 -4.17 3.69 -8.83
N LEU A 42 -5.33 3.29 -9.37
CA LEU A 42 -5.82 3.80 -10.66
C LEU A 42 -6.08 5.31 -10.60
N LEU A 43 -6.68 5.81 -9.52
CA LEU A 43 -6.90 7.23 -9.32
C LEU A 43 -5.58 8.01 -9.28
N LEU A 44 -4.58 7.51 -8.54
CA LEU A 44 -3.25 8.14 -8.47
C LEU A 44 -2.58 8.19 -9.85
N ILE A 45 -2.63 7.09 -10.61
CA ILE A 45 -2.08 7.03 -11.97
C ILE A 45 -2.83 8.00 -12.90
N PHE A 46 -4.16 8.06 -12.82
CA PHE A 46 -4.97 8.97 -13.62
C PHE A 46 -4.69 10.44 -13.28
N CYS A 47 -4.54 10.75 -12.00
CA CYS A 47 -4.27 12.09 -11.50
C CYS A 47 -2.78 12.47 -11.55
N GLN A 48 -1.90 11.59 -12.06
CA GLN A 48 -0.44 11.78 -12.06
C GLN A 48 0.01 13.17 -12.49
N LYS A 49 -0.51 13.66 -13.62
CA LYS A 49 -0.14 14.98 -14.17
C LYS A 49 -0.52 16.13 -13.23
N TYR A 50 -1.71 16.04 -12.61
CA TYR A 50 -2.18 17.05 -11.67
C TYR A 50 -1.36 17.06 -10.38
N ILE A 51 -1.07 15.86 -9.85
CA ILE A 51 -0.23 15.70 -8.65
C ILE A 51 1.17 16.27 -8.91
N PHE A 52 1.76 15.97 -10.06
CA PHE A 52 3.05 16.51 -10.47
C PHE A 52 3.03 18.04 -10.57
N SER A 53 2.03 18.63 -11.23
CA SER A 53 1.88 20.08 -11.37
C SER A 53 1.74 20.78 -10.01
N ILE A 54 0.93 20.22 -9.10
CA ILE A 54 0.78 20.72 -7.73
C ILE A 54 2.12 20.64 -6.97
N SER A 55 2.85 19.53 -7.11
CA SER A 55 4.16 19.38 -6.47
C SER A 55 5.14 20.44 -6.93
N LEU A 56 5.18 20.78 -8.22
CA LEU A 56 6.02 21.84 -8.75
C LEU A 56 5.64 23.24 -8.25
N SER A 57 4.36 23.49 -8.00
CA SER A 57 3.91 24.78 -7.47
C SER A 57 4.25 24.97 -5.98
N ILE A 58 4.49 23.88 -5.26
CA ILE A 58 4.87 23.92 -3.83
C ILE A 58 6.38 24.02 -3.66
N PHE A 59 7.14 23.33 -4.54
CA PHE A 59 8.59 23.28 -4.48
C PHE A 59 9.17 24.14 -5.60
N GLU A 60 9.91 25.20 -5.25
CA GLU A 60 10.69 25.98 -6.21
C GLU A 60 11.95 25.20 -6.60
N LEU A 61 11.83 24.38 -7.64
CA LEU A 61 12.92 23.52 -8.12
C LEU A 61 13.66 24.20 -9.29
N SER A 62 14.97 23.99 -9.38
CA SER A 62 15.75 24.35 -10.57
C SER A 62 15.32 23.49 -11.77
N ASP A 63 15.61 23.93 -12.99
CA ASP A 63 15.24 23.23 -14.21
C ASP A 63 15.81 21.80 -14.25
N ASP A 64 17.06 21.62 -13.87
CA ASP A 64 17.70 20.30 -13.83
C ASP A 64 17.02 19.38 -12.79
N THR A 65 16.73 19.90 -11.60
CA THR A 65 16.04 19.13 -10.56
C THR A 65 14.62 18.76 -10.98
N THR A 66 13.93 19.64 -11.68
CA THR A 66 12.59 19.40 -12.23
C THR A 66 12.59 18.25 -13.22
N LYS A 67 13.63 18.17 -14.08
CA LYS A 67 13.80 17.06 -15.04
C LYS A 67 13.94 15.71 -14.31
N TYR A 68 14.88 15.61 -13.37
CA TYR A 68 15.09 14.36 -12.60
C TYR A 68 13.87 14.00 -11.74
N PHE A 69 13.20 14.99 -11.15
CA PHE A 69 11.97 14.79 -10.39
C PHE A 69 10.86 14.21 -11.27
N LYS A 70 10.71 14.71 -12.50
CA LYS A 70 9.73 14.19 -13.44
C LYS A 70 10.03 12.75 -13.83
N GLU A 71 11.27 12.46 -14.20
CA GLU A 71 11.70 11.10 -14.58
C GLU A 71 11.46 10.08 -13.45
N TYR A 72 11.76 10.46 -12.21
CA TYR A 72 11.48 9.65 -11.03
C TYR A 72 10.00 9.46 -10.80
N PHE A 73 9.24 10.57 -10.79
CA PHE A 73 7.83 10.57 -10.45
C PHE A 73 6.99 9.78 -11.46
N ASP A 74 7.29 9.92 -12.76
CA ASP A 74 6.58 9.24 -13.84
C ASP A 74 6.64 7.71 -13.72
N LEU A 75 7.72 7.18 -13.19
CA LEU A 75 7.89 5.75 -12.93
C LEU A 75 7.39 5.37 -11.53
N ARG A 76 7.72 6.18 -10.53
CA ARG A 76 7.45 5.88 -9.12
C ARG A 76 5.97 5.69 -8.79
N ILE A 77 5.08 6.39 -9.51
CA ILE A 77 3.64 6.32 -9.30
C ILE A 77 3.08 4.89 -9.49
N TYR A 78 3.68 4.09 -10.37
CA TYR A 78 3.26 2.71 -10.63
C TYR A 78 3.54 1.76 -9.46
N SER A 79 4.44 2.10 -8.53
CA SER A 79 4.67 1.30 -7.33
C SER A 79 3.51 1.41 -6.32
N SER A 80 2.62 2.39 -6.49
CA SER A 80 1.50 2.62 -5.57
C SER A 80 0.67 1.37 -5.32
N PHE A 81 0.35 0.61 -6.37
CA PHE A 81 -0.40 -0.64 -6.23
C PHE A 81 0.31 -1.64 -5.32
N GLY A 82 1.59 -1.93 -5.61
CA GLY A 82 2.37 -2.89 -4.83
C GLY A 82 2.53 -2.47 -3.36
N GLU A 83 2.87 -1.21 -3.12
CA GLU A 83 3.05 -0.68 -1.77
C GLU A 83 1.75 -0.68 -0.95
N LEU A 84 0.64 -0.27 -1.54
CA LEU A 84 -0.65 -0.27 -0.86
C LEU A 84 -1.10 -1.71 -0.52
N ILE A 85 -0.83 -2.69 -1.38
CA ILE A 85 -1.05 -4.11 -1.08
C ILE A 85 -0.18 -4.56 0.09
N ILE A 86 1.09 -4.17 0.16
CA ILE A 86 1.99 -4.50 1.27
C ILE A 86 1.44 -3.93 2.59
N TYR A 87 0.86 -2.72 2.60
CA TYR A 87 0.20 -2.17 3.80
C TYR A 87 -0.98 -3.02 4.25
N ILE A 88 -1.84 -3.48 3.32
CA ILE A 88 -2.98 -4.34 3.66
C ILE A 88 -2.51 -5.69 4.21
N ILE A 89 -1.55 -6.34 3.54
CA ILE A 89 -0.98 -7.61 3.97
C ILE A 89 -0.37 -7.47 5.37
N SER A 90 0.41 -6.42 5.59
CA SER A 90 0.98 -6.13 6.90
C SER A 90 -0.10 -5.96 7.97
N GLY A 91 -1.15 -5.20 7.67
CA GLY A 91 -2.28 -5.00 8.56
C GLY A 91 -3.02 -6.31 8.88
N LEU A 92 -3.26 -7.13 7.87
CA LEU A 92 -3.91 -8.43 8.01
C LEU A 92 -3.11 -9.34 8.96
N PHE A 93 -1.81 -9.53 8.71
CA PHE A 93 -1.01 -10.46 9.53
C PHE A 93 -0.75 -9.94 10.93
N ILE A 94 -0.68 -8.62 11.14
CA ILE A 94 -0.64 -8.05 12.49
C ILE A 94 -1.98 -8.32 13.20
N GLY A 95 -3.12 -8.09 12.55
CA GLY A 95 -4.45 -8.36 13.10
C GLY A 95 -4.71 -9.84 13.41
N LEU A 96 -4.13 -10.75 12.62
CA LEU A 96 -4.13 -12.21 12.88
C LEU A 96 -3.10 -12.66 13.93
N GLN A 97 -2.39 -11.73 14.58
CA GLN A 97 -1.30 -12.00 15.53
C GLN A 97 -0.09 -12.75 14.92
N LYS A 98 0.03 -12.78 13.61
CA LYS A 98 1.14 -13.38 12.85
C LYS A 98 2.17 -12.31 12.43
N THR A 99 2.63 -11.50 13.37
CA THR A 99 3.50 -10.32 13.13
C THR A 99 4.80 -10.65 12.42
N LYS A 100 5.35 -11.87 12.62
CA LYS A 100 6.55 -12.33 11.92
C LYS A 100 6.39 -12.29 10.40
N ILE A 101 5.21 -12.67 9.88
CA ILE A 101 4.95 -12.67 8.44
C ILE A 101 4.92 -11.24 7.90
N SER A 102 4.30 -10.32 8.63
CA SER A 102 4.31 -8.89 8.29
C SER A 102 5.74 -8.34 8.23
N SER A 103 6.58 -8.65 9.23
CA SER A 103 7.98 -8.21 9.25
C SER A 103 8.79 -8.80 8.10
N VAL A 104 8.58 -10.08 7.77
CA VAL A 104 9.25 -10.74 6.64
C VAL A 104 8.83 -10.09 5.32
N ALA A 105 7.55 -9.77 5.12
CA ALA A 105 7.07 -9.11 3.91
C ALA A 105 7.70 -7.73 3.71
N VAL A 106 7.75 -6.91 4.76
CA VAL A 106 8.38 -5.58 4.71
C VAL A 106 9.89 -5.70 4.52
N GLY A 107 10.55 -6.64 5.22
CA GLY A 107 11.98 -6.89 5.07
C GLY A 107 12.33 -7.38 3.66
N PHE A 108 11.54 -8.28 3.09
CA PHE A 108 11.71 -8.76 1.72
C PHE A 108 11.57 -7.60 0.71
N PHE A 109 10.53 -6.76 0.85
CA PHE A 109 10.39 -5.55 0.03
C PHE A 109 11.61 -4.64 0.13
N SER A 110 12.11 -4.37 1.34
CA SER A 110 13.25 -3.47 1.55
C SER A 110 14.53 -4.03 0.94
N ILE A 111 14.82 -5.32 1.12
CA ILE A 111 16.02 -5.97 0.58
C ILE A 111 15.95 -6.00 -0.95
N THR A 112 14.84 -6.43 -1.53
CA THR A 112 14.67 -6.48 -2.99
C THR A 112 14.71 -5.08 -3.60
N ASN A 113 14.17 -4.06 -2.92
CA ASN A 113 14.24 -2.67 -3.36
C ASN A 113 15.69 -2.18 -3.45
N ILE A 114 16.51 -2.43 -2.42
CA ILE A 114 17.93 -2.08 -2.43
C ILE A 114 18.64 -2.81 -3.57
N LEU A 115 18.42 -4.12 -3.73
CA LEU A 115 19.09 -4.93 -4.76
C LEU A 115 18.74 -4.46 -6.16
N PHE A 116 17.46 -4.26 -6.47
CA PHE A 116 17.03 -3.79 -7.78
C PHE A 116 17.46 -2.35 -8.06
N SER A 117 17.39 -1.46 -7.06
CA SER A 117 17.86 -0.08 -7.22
C SER A 117 19.37 -0.04 -7.53
N LEU A 118 20.18 -0.80 -6.79
CA LEU A 118 21.62 -0.90 -7.09
C LEU A 118 21.87 -1.50 -8.47
N LEU A 119 21.14 -2.55 -8.84
CA LEU A 119 21.28 -3.19 -10.15
C LEU A 119 20.99 -2.19 -11.28
N PHE A 120 19.88 -1.44 -11.19
CA PHE A 120 19.49 -0.52 -12.24
C PHE A 120 20.35 0.74 -12.28
N VAL A 121 20.78 1.27 -11.14
CA VAL A 121 21.62 2.47 -11.09
C VAL A 121 23.06 2.15 -11.48
N VAL A 122 23.65 1.08 -10.90
CA VAL A 122 25.09 0.83 -11.06
C VAL A 122 25.41 0.01 -12.30
N TYR A 123 24.57 -0.98 -12.66
CA TYR A 123 24.85 -1.88 -13.77
C TYR A 123 24.21 -1.42 -15.09
N PHE A 124 23.02 -0.81 -15.02
CA PHE A 124 22.29 -0.33 -16.21
C PHE A 124 22.40 1.19 -16.42
N ASP A 125 23.10 1.91 -15.56
CA ASP A 125 23.33 3.38 -15.65
C ASP A 125 22.02 4.19 -15.80
N LEU A 126 20.94 3.75 -15.11
CA LEU A 126 19.62 4.37 -15.21
C LEU A 126 19.40 5.53 -14.24
N ASP A 127 20.43 5.99 -13.53
CA ASP A 127 20.35 7.11 -12.59
C ASP A 127 19.08 7.06 -11.69
N VAL A 128 18.35 8.17 -11.65
CA VAL A 128 17.13 8.34 -10.85
C VAL A 128 16.01 7.41 -11.29
N GLN A 129 15.91 7.12 -12.59
CA GLN A 129 14.91 6.17 -13.12
C GLN A 129 15.14 4.76 -12.59
N GLY A 130 16.43 4.37 -12.41
CA GLY A 130 16.80 3.08 -11.85
C GLY A 130 16.28 2.86 -10.44
N VAL A 131 16.33 3.90 -9.59
CA VAL A 131 15.75 3.87 -8.22
C VAL A 131 14.24 3.70 -8.27
N ALA A 132 13.56 4.42 -9.15
CA ALA A 132 12.10 4.33 -9.30
C ALA A 132 11.68 2.94 -9.79
N LEU A 133 12.32 2.41 -10.83
CA LEU A 133 12.08 1.06 -11.36
C LEU A 133 12.36 -0.02 -10.33
N GLY A 134 13.46 0.09 -9.58
CA GLY A 134 13.77 -0.81 -8.46
C GLY A 134 12.62 -0.91 -7.47
N THR A 135 12.00 0.23 -7.14
CA THR A 135 10.86 0.26 -6.23
C THR A 135 9.60 -0.34 -6.86
N VAL A 136 9.31 -0.05 -8.13
CA VAL A 136 8.14 -0.62 -8.82
C VAL A 136 8.23 -2.14 -8.88
N ILE A 137 9.39 -2.67 -9.27
CA ILE A 137 9.59 -4.11 -9.41
C ILE A 137 9.54 -4.80 -8.04
N SER A 138 10.25 -4.28 -7.04
CA SER A 138 10.28 -4.88 -5.71
C SER A 138 8.93 -4.85 -5.01
N SER A 139 8.16 -3.75 -5.12
CA SER A 139 6.83 -3.65 -4.55
C SER A 139 5.86 -4.61 -5.23
N THR A 140 5.89 -4.69 -6.55
CA THR A 140 5.03 -5.59 -7.33
C THR A 140 5.35 -7.07 -7.03
N LEU A 141 6.63 -7.44 -7.03
CA LEU A 141 7.09 -8.78 -6.72
C LEU A 141 6.65 -9.19 -5.28
N THR A 142 6.88 -8.31 -4.31
CA THR A 142 6.47 -8.53 -2.93
C THR A 142 4.95 -8.69 -2.83
N ALA A 143 4.18 -7.82 -3.51
CA ALA A 143 2.72 -7.91 -3.52
C ALA A 143 2.24 -9.25 -4.07
N ILE A 144 2.78 -9.72 -5.19
CA ILE A 144 2.39 -11.01 -5.81
C ILE A 144 2.70 -12.18 -4.86
N ILE A 145 3.92 -12.24 -4.32
CA ILE A 145 4.35 -13.35 -3.45
C ILE A 145 3.48 -13.39 -2.18
N PHE A 146 3.33 -12.25 -1.51
CA PHE A 146 2.63 -12.22 -0.22
C PHE A 146 1.11 -12.22 -0.35
N LEU A 147 0.53 -11.77 -1.47
CA LEU A 147 -0.89 -12.03 -1.76
C LEU A 147 -1.15 -13.53 -1.94
N SER A 148 -0.32 -14.23 -2.72
CA SER A 148 -0.44 -15.67 -2.91
C SER A 148 -0.33 -16.41 -1.56
N TYR A 149 0.63 -16.00 -0.73
CA TYR A 149 0.77 -16.54 0.63
C TYR A 149 -0.43 -16.20 1.52
N THR A 150 -1.00 -15.01 1.39
CA THR A 150 -2.21 -14.59 2.12
C THR A 150 -3.38 -15.50 1.80
N PHE A 151 -3.64 -15.79 0.53
CA PHE A 151 -4.71 -16.72 0.14
C PHE A 151 -4.49 -18.13 0.68
N PHE A 152 -3.26 -18.61 0.66
CA PHE A 152 -2.92 -19.91 1.26
C PHE A 152 -3.18 -19.95 2.77
N GLU A 153 -2.82 -18.89 3.50
CA GLU A 153 -3.08 -18.81 4.95
C GLU A 153 -4.58 -18.68 5.27
N LEU A 154 -5.34 -17.94 4.46
CA LEU A 154 -6.79 -17.81 4.64
C LEU A 154 -7.52 -19.13 4.38
N GLN A 155 -7.09 -19.94 3.41
CA GLN A 155 -7.65 -21.27 3.15
C GLN A 155 -7.51 -22.22 4.34
N LYS A 156 -6.51 -22.04 5.21
CA LYS A 156 -6.35 -22.81 6.44
C LYS A 156 -7.36 -22.42 7.52
N LEU A 157 -7.88 -21.19 7.49
CA LEU A 157 -8.80 -20.67 8.48
C LEU A 157 -10.27 -20.94 8.13
N THR A 158 -10.60 -20.82 6.85
CA THR A 158 -11.96 -21.03 6.34
C THR A 158 -11.94 -21.37 4.85
N SER A 159 -13.04 -22.00 4.36
CA SER A 159 -13.22 -22.15 2.91
C SER A 159 -13.43 -20.77 2.28
N ILE A 160 -12.56 -20.38 1.35
CA ILE A 160 -12.69 -19.08 0.67
C ILE A 160 -13.95 -19.12 -0.21
N LYS A 161 -15.02 -18.52 0.28
CA LYS A 161 -16.25 -18.30 -0.46
C LYS A 161 -16.36 -16.81 -0.80
N ILE A 162 -16.10 -16.49 -2.05
CA ILE A 162 -16.22 -15.10 -2.53
C ILE A 162 -17.71 -14.77 -2.63
N ASN A 163 -18.18 -13.87 -1.76
CA ASN A 163 -19.53 -13.35 -1.83
C ASN A 163 -19.50 -11.89 -2.29
N VAL A 164 -19.68 -11.68 -3.59
CA VAL A 164 -19.63 -10.35 -4.20
C VAL A 164 -20.60 -9.37 -3.55
N ALA A 165 -21.80 -9.81 -3.18
CA ALA A 165 -22.80 -8.96 -2.50
C ALA A 165 -22.32 -8.49 -1.12
N LYS A 166 -21.57 -9.31 -0.38
CA LYS A 166 -20.99 -8.92 0.91
C LYS A 166 -19.76 -8.02 0.74
N ILE A 167 -18.95 -8.24 -0.29
CA ILE A 167 -17.79 -7.40 -0.59
C ILE A 167 -18.22 -5.98 -0.93
N PHE A 168 -19.23 -5.84 -1.81
CA PHE A 168 -19.74 -4.54 -2.26
C PHE A 168 -20.91 -4.00 -1.45
N ASN A 169 -21.11 -4.49 -0.24
CA ASN A 169 -22.14 -3.96 0.67
C ASN A 169 -21.80 -2.51 1.04
N LEU A 170 -22.67 -1.55 0.67
CA LEU A 170 -22.46 -0.13 0.89
C LEU A 170 -22.22 0.23 2.35
N LYS A 171 -22.92 -0.42 3.29
CA LYS A 171 -22.73 -0.16 4.74
C LYS A 171 -21.33 -0.56 5.20
N GLU A 172 -20.82 -1.69 4.73
CA GLU A 172 -19.49 -2.18 5.09
C GLU A 172 -18.38 -1.36 4.39
N LEU A 173 -18.61 -0.93 3.16
CA LEU A 173 -17.69 -0.01 2.44
C LEU A 173 -17.64 1.34 3.16
N GLN A 174 -18.78 1.89 3.56
CA GLN A 174 -18.84 3.15 4.30
C GLN A 174 -18.16 3.05 5.66
N LYS A 175 -18.37 1.94 6.38
CA LYS A 175 -17.68 1.67 7.65
C LYS A 175 -16.17 1.63 7.47
N LEU A 176 -15.68 0.92 6.45
CA LEU A 176 -14.26 0.82 6.12
C LEU A 176 -13.70 2.19 5.74
N PHE A 177 -14.42 2.96 4.90
CA PHE A 177 -14.02 4.31 4.52
C PHE A 177 -13.92 5.23 5.75
N ASN A 178 -14.94 5.26 6.61
CA ASN A 178 -14.95 6.10 7.80
C ASN A 178 -13.77 5.79 8.73
N ILE A 179 -13.53 4.50 9.02
CA ILE A 179 -12.39 4.09 9.87
C ILE A 179 -11.06 4.54 9.26
N ASN A 180 -10.85 4.32 7.97
CA ASN A 180 -9.63 4.73 7.30
C ASN A 180 -9.50 6.25 7.24
N PHE A 181 -10.60 6.98 7.02
CA PHE A 181 -10.61 8.43 6.97
C PHE A 181 -10.30 9.06 8.34
N ASP A 182 -10.87 8.53 9.42
CA ASP A 182 -10.59 9.00 10.79
C ASP A 182 -9.10 8.82 11.13
N ILE A 183 -8.53 7.65 10.78
CA ILE A 183 -7.09 7.39 10.99
C ILE A 183 -6.23 8.30 10.10
N PHE A 184 -6.65 8.54 8.85
CA PHE A 184 -5.96 9.46 7.94
C PHE A 184 -5.91 10.88 8.50
N ILE A 185 -7.07 11.43 8.93
CA ILE A 185 -7.14 12.77 9.53
C ILE A 185 -6.23 12.86 10.76
N ARG A 186 -6.31 11.88 11.65
CA ARG A 186 -5.45 11.83 12.85
C ARG A 186 -3.97 11.81 12.47
N SER A 187 -3.57 10.99 11.51
CA SER A 187 -2.18 10.88 11.06
C SER A 187 -1.71 12.16 10.39
N ALA A 188 -2.56 12.80 9.60
CA ALA A 188 -2.26 14.07 8.96
C ALA A 188 -2.06 15.20 9.98
N LEU A 189 -2.94 15.30 10.98
CA LEU A 189 -2.83 16.28 12.05
C LEU A 189 -1.57 16.09 12.90
N LEU A 190 -1.21 14.83 13.20
CA LEU A 190 0.04 14.53 13.91
C LEU A 190 1.25 14.94 13.09
N THR A 191 1.28 14.60 11.79
CA THR A 191 2.38 15.02 10.90
C THR A 191 2.50 16.53 10.82
N PHE A 192 1.36 17.21 10.66
CA PHE A 192 1.31 18.67 10.64
C PHE A 192 1.85 19.27 11.95
N SER A 193 1.45 18.72 13.10
CA SER A 193 1.96 19.13 14.40
C SER A 193 3.49 19.03 14.50
N PHE A 194 4.08 17.92 14.02
CA PHE A 194 5.55 17.74 14.01
C PHE A 194 6.29 18.67 13.04
N LEU A 195 5.63 19.20 12.02
CA LEU A 195 6.25 20.16 11.10
C LEU A 195 6.30 21.59 11.65
N PHE A 196 5.44 21.90 12.64
CA PHE A 196 5.32 23.24 13.22
C PHE A 196 5.94 23.38 14.62
N PHE A 197 6.38 22.29 15.21
CA PHE A 197 7.12 22.25 16.47
C PHE A 197 8.52 21.66 16.29
#